data_d7578a0c8d579debb27f97dd9b98407a
#
_entry.id   d7578a0c8d579debb27f97dd9b98407a
#
_cell.length_a   1.000
_cell.length_b   1.000
_cell.length_c   1.000
_cell.angle_alpha   90.00
_cell.angle_beta   90.00
_cell.angle_gamma   90.00
#
_symmetry.space_group_name_H-M   'P 1'
#
loop_
_entity.id
_entity.type
_entity.pdbx_description
1 polymer ?
#
loop_
_entity_poly.entity_id
_entity_poly.type
_entity_poly.pdbx_seq_one_letter_code
_entity_poly.pdbx_strand_id
1 'polypeptide(L)'
;MSEMVEAAPDEPVRRRRVAPLVVGAVAILLVGLFAILLTADPSRDTTARSPLLGNLAPDVDAVNADGSTFVLSHRKGSWVVLNFFTHDCVPCVREHPELIEFVDQQRSLGVEGAEFYSVVRDSTDDEVDAFFDERGGGDWPIVYDTEYE
;
A
#
# COMPACT_ATOMS: atom_id res chain seq x y z
N MET A 1 47.62 59.12 29.28
CA MET A 1 48.19 57.94 28.64
C MET A 1 47.02 57.32 27.85
N SER A 2 46.93 57.76 26.57
CA SER A 2 45.83 57.34 25.68
C SER A 2 46.33 56.17 24.84
N GLU A 3 45.79 55.04 25.04
CA GLU A 3 46.09 53.83 24.30
C GLU A 3 45.25 53.86 23.01
N MET A 4 45.93 54.03 21.89
CA MET A 4 45.35 53.98 20.56
C MET A 4 45.10 52.51 20.25
N VAL A 5 43.81 52.11 20.18
CA VAL A 5 43.38 50.83 19.64
C VAL A 5 43.56 50.90 18.13
N GLU A 6 44.57 50.23 17.66
CA GLU A 6 44.88 50.03 16.25
C GLU A 6 43.84 49.04 15.63
N ALA A 7 43.03 49.58 14.74
CA ALA A 7 42.06 48.80 14.00
C ALA A 7 42.80 47.90 12.98
N ALA A 8 42.62 46.59 13.10
CA ALA A 8 43.11 45.63 12.14
C ALA A 8 42.46 45.86 10.75
N PRO A 9 43.20 45.72 9.64
CA PRO A 9 42.66 45.91 8.30
C PRO A 9 41.68 44.78 7.96
N ASP A 10 40.49 45.20 7.53
CA ASP A 10 39.47 44.31 6.91
C ASP A 10 40.07 43.64 5.66
N GLU A 11 40.43 42.39 5.74
CA GLU A 11 40.76 41.59 4.57
C GLU A 11 39.49 41.40 3.72
N PRO A 12 39.52 41.72 2.41
CA PRO A 12 38.38 41.52 1.53
C PRO A 12 38.15 40.00 1.36
N VAL A 13 37.11 39.51 1.97
CA VAL A 13 36.62 38.12 1.74
C VAL A 13 36.35 38.00 0.24
N ARG A 14 37.25 37.37 -0.47
CA ARG A 14 37.14 37.04 -1.87
C ARG A 14 35.99 36.06 -2.03
N ARG A 15 34.74 36.57 -2.11
CA ARG A 15 33.54 35.77 -2.41
C ARG A 15 33.81 35.07 -3.73
N ARG A 16 34.16 33.79 -3.62
CA ARG A 16 34.29 32.92 -4.79
C ARG A 16 32.96 32.94 -5.53
N ARG A 17 32.99 33.37 -6.81
CA ARG A 17 31.85 33.45 -7.72
C ARG A 17 31.36 32.06 -8.11
N VAL A 18 31.38 31.09 -7.18
CA VAL A 18 30.89 29.73 -7.37
C VAL A 18 29.39 29.63 -7.11
N ALA A 19 28.83 30.59 -6.35
CA ALA A 19 27.40 30.59 -6.08
C ALA A 19 26.52 30.57 -7.35
N PRO A 20 26.76 31.43 -8.36
CA PRO A 20 25.95 31.38 -9.58
C PRO A 20 26.14 30.07 -10.39
N LEU A 21 27.33 29.46 -10.34
CA LEU A 21 27.59 28.19 -10.99
C LEU A 21 26.82 27.05 -10.31
N VAL A 22 26.82 27.05 -8.97
CA VAL A 22 26.06 26.04 -8.20
C VAL A 22 24.56 26.18 -8.44
N VAL A 23 24.05 27.43 -8.40
CA VAL A 23 22.63 27.71 -8.69
C VAL A 23 22.27 27.28 -10.11
N GLY A 24 23.11 27.55 -11.11
CA GLY A 24 22.91 27.12 -12.48
C GLY A 24 22.89 25.60 -12.62
N ALA A 25 23.81 24.89 -11.98
CA ALA A 25 23.86 23.43 -12.00
C ALA A 25 22.61 22.81 -11.35
N VAL A 26 22.17 23.34 -10.20
CA VAL A 26 20.94 22.87 -9.54
C VAL A 26 19.71 23.14 -10.41
N ALA A 27 19.62 24.32 -11.03
CA ALA A 27 18.52 24.63 -11.93
C ALA A 27 18.45 23.67 -13.13
N ILE A 28 19.59 23.34 -13.74
CA ILE A 28 19.66 22.38 -14.85
C ILE A 28 19.23 20.98 -14.39
N LEU A 29 19.67 20.54 -13.20
CA LEU A 29 19.25 19.26 -12.64
C LEU A 29 17.74 19.21 -12.37
N LEU A 30 17.17 20.27 -11.82
CA LEU A 30 15.73 20.33 -11.56
C LEU A 30 14.93 20.35 -12.85
N VAL A 31 15.36 21.12 -13.86
CA VAL A 31 14.69 21.12 -15.18
C VAL A 31 14.82 19.75 -15.84
N GLY A 32 15.98 19.10 -15.76
CA GLY A 32 16.19 17.76 -16.28
C GLY A 32 15.31 16.72 -15.58
N LEU A 33 15.25 16.76 -14.26
CA LEU A 33 14.38 15.88 -13.47
C LEU A 33 12.90 16.11 -13.82
N PHE A 34 12.49 17.37 -13.92
CA PHE A 34 11.10 17.72 -14.28
C PHE A 34 10.75 17.25 -15.70
N ALA A 35 11.66 17.43 -16.65
CA ALA A 35 11.48 16.90 -18.00
C ALA A 35 11.34 15.37 -18.02
N ILE A 36 12.16 14.65 -17.23
CA ILE A 36 12.04 13.19 -17.08
C ILE A 36 10.69 12.82 -16.49
N LEU A 37 10.23 13.53 -15.45
CA LEU A 37 8.94 13.26 -14.83
C LEU A 37 7.76 13.55 -15.77
N LEU A 38 7.85 14.59 -16.60
CA LEU A 38 6.82 14.89 -17.60
C LEU A 38 6.78 13.88 -18.75
N THR A 39 7.93 13.26 -19.06
CA THR A 39 8.03 12.23 -20.10
C THR A 39 7.91 10.80 -19.54
N ALA A 40 7.96 10.67 -18.21
CA ALA A 40 7.67 9.40 -17.54
C ALA A 40 6.21 9.06 -17.80
N ASP A 41 5.99 8.10 -18.66
CA ASP A 41 4.66 7.56 -18.93
C ASP A 41 4.19 6.80 -17.67
N PRO A 42 3.16 7.29 -16.94
CA PRO A 42 2.64 6.59 -15.79
C PRO A 42 2.06 5.22 -16.15
N SER A 43 1.83 4.98 -17.45
CA SER A 43 1.39 3.68 -17.98
C SER A 43 2.56 2.68 -18.19
N ARG A 44 3.82 3.09 -18.00
CA ARG A 44 4.92 2.15 -17.82
C ARG A 44 4.96 1.61 -16.40
N ASP A 45 3.79 1.42 -15.85
CA ASP A 45 3.65 0.47 -14.78
C ASP A 45 4.31 -0.83 -15.22
N THR A 46 5.36 -1.18 -14.52
CA THR A 46 5.67 -2.56 -14.25
C THR A 46 4.54 -3.12 -13.36
N THR A 47 3.31 -2.90 -13.76
CA THR A 47 2.19 -3.74 -13.36
C THR A 47 2.69 -5.12 -13.75
N ALA A 48 3.10 -5.87 -12.74
CA ALA A 48 3.52 -7.24 -12.95
C ALA A 48 2.46 -7.81 -13.90
N ARG A 49 2.88 -8.19 -15.10
CA ARG A 49 1.96 -8.77 -16.07
C ARG A 49 1.51 -10.09 -15.47
N SER A 50 0.63 -9.98 -14.49
CA SER A 50 0.02 -11.16 -13.91
C SER A 50 -0.73 -11.87 -15.03
N PRO A 51 -0.46 -13.15 -15.27
CA PRO A 51 -1.20 -13.93 -16.25
C PRO A 51 -2.69 -14.01 -15.90
N LEU A 52 -3.07 -13.58 -14.70
CA LEU A 52 -4.45 -13.56 -14.22
C LEU A 52 -5.22 -12.30 -14.66
N LEU A 53 -4.52 -11.20 -15.01
CA LEU A 53 -5.19 -9.98 -15.44
C LEU A 53 -5.95 -10.20 -16.74
N GLY A 54 -7.26 -9.94 -16.70
CA GLY A 54 -8.15 -10.11 -17.86
C GLY A 54 -8.49 -11.57 -18.20
N ASN A 55 -8.06 -12.52 -17.39
CA ASN A 55 -8.40 -13.93 -17.51
C ASN A 55 -9.32 -14.37 -16.36
N LEU A 56 -9.96 -15.52 -16.53
CA LEU A 56 -10.71 -16.12 -15.44
C LEU A 56 -9.77 -16.43 -14.27
N ALA A 57 -10.20 -16.10 -13.06
CA ALA A 57 -9.50 -16.53 -11.86
C ALA A 57 -9.45 -18.08 -11.84
N PRO A 58 -8.34 -18.67 -11.38
CA PRO A 58 -8.31 -20.09 -11.07
C PRO A 58 -9.43 -20.44 -10.09
N ASP A 59 -9.95 -21.64 -10.20
CA ASP A 59 -10.90 -22.11 -9.19
C ASP A 59 -10.16 -22.37 -7.89
N VAL A 60 -10.77 -21.97 -6.78
CA VAL A 60 -10.22 -22.12 -5.44
C VAL A 60 -11.28 -22.84 -4.61
N ASP A 61 -10.91 -24.01 -4.13
CA ASP A 61 -11.68 -24.76 -3.16
C ASP A 61 -11.03 -24.57 -1.78
N ALA A 62 -11.76 -24.01 -0.84
CA ALA A 62 -11.26 -23.72 0.51
C ALA A 62 -12.36 -23.97 1.54
N VAL A 63 -12.04 -23.80 2.81
CA VAL A 63 -13.00 -24.04 3.91
C VAL A 63 -13.29 -22.70 4.59
N ASN A 64 -14.58 -22.40 4.72
CA ASN A 64 -15.04 -21.26 5.54
C ASN A 64 -14.81 -21.54 7.03
N ALA A 65 -14.75 -20.50 7.86
CA ALA A 65 -14.64 -20.64 9.32
C ALA A 65 -15.74 -21.48 9.96
N ASP A 66 -16.90 -21.55 9.35
CA ASP A 66 -18.02 -22.39 9.80
C ASP A 66 -17.92 -23.88 9.36
N GLY A 67 -16.82 -24.25 8.68
CA GLY A 67 -16.59 -25.60 8.14
C GLY A 67 -17.27 -25.89 6.81
N SER A 68 -18.01 -24.95 6.24
CA SER A 68 -18.61 -25.11 4.91
C SER A 68 -17.56 -24.93 3.80
N THR A 69 -17.80 -25.52 2.63
CA THR A 69 -16.90 -25.37 1.49
C THR A 69 -17.10 -24.03 0.80
N PHE A 70 -16.01 -23.28 0.60
CA PHE A 70 -15.96 -22.10 -0.26
C PHE A 70 -15.48 -22.50 -1.65
N VAL A 71 -16.24 -22.16 -2.68
CA VAL A 71 -15.89 -22.40 -4.09
C VAL A 71 -16.00 -21.10 -4.85
N LEU A 72 -14.86 -20.58 -5.30
CA LEU A 72 -14.81 -19.27 -5.97
C LEU A 72 -15.65 -19.23 -7.25
N SER A 73 -15.65 -20.32 -8.03
CA SER A 73 -16.44 -20.38 -9.27
C SER A 73 -17.94 -20.27 -9.07
N HIS A 74 -18.45 -20.51 -7.87
CA HIS A 74 -19.88 -20.32 -7.52
C HIS A 74 -20.26 -18.84 -7.36
N ARG A 75 -19.28 -17.91 -7.32
CA ARG A 75 -19.48 -16.46 -7.19
C ARG A 75 -19.48 -15.74 -8.53
N LYS A 76 -19.56 -16.48 -9.65
CA LYS A 76 -19.64 -15.88 -10.98
C LYS A 76 -20.87 -15.00 -11.11
N GLY A 77 -20.64 -13.76 -11.57
CA GLY A 77 -21.69 -12.75 -11.70
C GLY A 77 -21.66 -11.67 -10.64
N SER A 78 -20.88 -11.88 -9.57
CA SER A 78 -20.59 -10.88 -8.52
C SER A 78 -19.15 -10.38 -8.63
N TRP A 79 -18.91 -9.16 -8.16
CA TRP A 79 -17.56 -8.72 -7.83
C TRP A 79 -17.13 -9.39 -6.53
N VAL A 80 -15.96 -10.00 -6.54
CA VAL A 80 -15.40 -10.68 -5.36
C VAL A 80 -14.05 -10.09 -5.04
N VAL A 81 -13.85 -9.71 -3.79
CA VAL A 81 -12.58 -9.26 -3.24
C VAL A 81 -12.06 -10.33 -2.29
N LEU A 82 -10.87 -10.85 -2.56
CA LEU A 82 -10.15 -11.77 -1.70
C LEU A 82 -9.00 -11.01 -1.04
N ASN A 83 -9.06 -10.81 0.26
CA ASN A 83 -8.01 -10.21 1.08
C ASN A 83 -7.19 -11.29 1.76
N PHE A 84 -5.93 -11.43 1.39
CA PHE A 84 -5.02 -12.41 1.99
C PHE A 84 -4.30 -11.80 3.19
N PHE A 85 -4.40 -12.43 4.36
CA PHE A 85 -3.74 -11.94 5.56
C PHE A 85 -3.26 -13.07 6.49
N THR A 86 -2.35 -12.71 7.40
CA THR A 86 -1.94 -13.52 8.54
C THR A 86 -2.10 -12.68 9.82
N HIS A 87 -2.26 -13.32 10.96
CA HIS A 87 -2.51 -12.64 12.25
C HIS A 87 -1.40 -11.67 12.66
N ASP A 88 -0.15 -11.92 12.27
CA ASP A 88 1.06 -11.14 12.59
C ASP A 88 1.46 -10.12 11.51
N CYS A 89 0.64 -9.93 10.50
CA CYS A 89 0.89 -9.05 9.36
C CYS A 89 0.78 -7.57 9.74
N VAL A 90 1.89 -6.89 9.94
CA VAL A 90 1.92 -5.45 10.31
C VAL A 90 1.21 -4.53 9.30
N PRO A 91 1.35 -4.70 7.97
CA PRO A 91 0.55 -3.94 7.01
C PRO A 91 -0.95 -4.21 7.16
N CYS A 92 -1.37 -5.46 7.38
CA CYS A 92 -2.76 -5.85 7.52
C CYS A 92 -3.42 -5.17 8.74
N VAL A 93 -2.68 -5.02 9.84
CA VAL A 93 -3.14 -4.26 11.02
C VAL A 93 -3.47 -2.81 10.68
N ARG A 94 -2.68 -2.18 9.82
CA ARG A 94 -2.89 -0.77 9.42
C ARG A 94 -4.04 -0.60 8.44
N GLU A 95 -4.24 -1.58 7.58
CA GLU A 95 -5.27 -1.58 6.55
C GLU A 95 -6.65 -1.94 7.11
N HIS A 96 -6.69 -2.67 8.21
CA HIS A 96 -7.93 -3.25 8.75
C HIS A 96 -9.08 -2.24 8.97
N PRO A 97 -8.86 -1.04 9.55
CA PRO A 97 -9.92 -0.04 9.68
C PRO A 97 -10.51 0.39 8.34
N GLU A 98 -9.68 0.53 7.31
CA GLU A 98 -10.10 0.88 5.95
C GLU A 98 -10.93 -0.25 5.32
N LEU A 99 -10.59 -1.51 5.64
CA LEU A 99 -11.35 -2.67 5.17
C LEU A 99 -12.73 -2.72 5.80
N ILE A 100 -12.87 -2.39 7.07
CA ILE A 100 -14.18 -2.29 7.75
C ILE A 100 -15.06 -1.26 7.01
N GLU A 101 -14.52 -0.05 6.78
CA GLU A 101 -15.25 1.00 6.08
C GLU A 101 -15.61 0.59 4.65
N PHE A 102 -14.66 -0.04 3.92
CA PHE A 102 -14.91 -0.57 2.59
C PHE A 102 -16.04 -1.59 2.55
N VAL A 103 -16.03 -2.57 3.46
CA VAL A 103 -17.07 -3.62 3.51
C VAL A 103 -18.44 -3.02 3.81
N ASP A 104 -18.51 -2.06 4.74
CA ASP A 104 -19.77 -1.37 5.07
C ASP A 104 -20.29 -0.58 3.85
N GLN A 105 -19.40 0.06 3.11
CA GLN A 105 -19.76 0.73 1.86
C GLN A 105 -20.29 -0.26 0.83
N GLN A 106 -19.60 -1.40 0.61
CA GLN A 106 -20.05 -2.41 -0.35
C GLN A 106 -21.42 -2.99 0.03
N ARG A 107 -21.66 -3.24 1.31
CA ARG A 107 -22.98 -3.69 1.81
C ARG A 107 -24.10 -2.69 1.52
N SER A 108 -23.80 -1.41 1.61
CA SER A 108 -24.77 -0.34 1.32
C SER A 108 -25.23 -0.34 -0.13
N LEU A 109 -24.41 -0.86 -1.05
CA LEU A 109 -24.74 -0.99 -2.48
C LEU A 109 -25.62 -2.21 -2.78
N GLY A 110 -25.82 -3.10 -1.80
CA GLY A 110 -26.63 -4.30 -1.96
C GLY A 110 -26.09 -5.24 -3.03
N VAL A 111 -26.91 -5.61 -4.00
CA VAL A 111 -26.53 -6.56 -5.06
C VAL A 111 -25.47 -6.04 -6.05
N GLU A 112 -25.23 -4.75 -6.07
CA GLU A 112 -24.21 -4.12 -6.91
C GLU A 112 -22.85 -4.01 -6.20
N GLY A 113 -22.84 -4.24 -4.88
CA GLY A 113 -21.62 -4.22 -4.07
C GLY A 113 -20.78 -5.49 -4.29
N ALA A 114 -19.50 -5.37 -3.94
CA ALA A 114 -18.58 -6.51 -3.96
C ALA A 114 -18.78 -7.41 -2.74
N GLU A 115 -18.72 -8.72 -2.96
CA GLU A 115 -18.57 -9.71 -1.89
C GLU A 115 -17.12 -9.70 -1.39
N PHE A 116 -16.92 -9.60 -0.08
CA PHE A 116 -15.59 -9.54 0.53
C PHE A 116 -15.32 -10.79 1.36
N TYR A 117 -14.13 -11.37 1.19
CA TYR A 117 -13.66 -12.54 1.92
C TYR A 117 -12.24 -12.32 2.39
N SER A 118 -11.94 -12.64 3.64
CA SER A 118 -10.55 -12.74 4.11
C SER A 118 -10.05 -14.18 3.95
N VAL A 119 -8.95 -14.33 3.23
CA VAL A 119 -8.26 -15.61 3.06
C VAL A 119 -7.12 -15.68 4.06
N VAL A 120 -7.20 -16.59 5.00
CA VAL A 120 -6.24 -16.78 6.07
C VAL A 120 -5.24 -17.86 5.72
N ARG A 121 -3.99 -17.57 5.97
CA ARG A 121 -2.89 -18.52 5.87
C ARG A 121 -2.06 -18.48 7.15
N ASP A 122 -1.52 -19.62 7.55
CA ASP A 122 -0.57 -19.74 8.67
C ASP A 122 -1.08 -19.11 9.98
N SER A 123 -2.38 -19.21 10.26
CA SER A 123 -2.98 -18.71 11.49
C SER A 123 -4.03 -19.69 11.99
N THR A 124 -4.10 -19.85 13.30
CA THR A 124 -5.15 -20.64 13.98
C THR A 124 -6.43 -19.82 14.15
N ASP A 125 -7.55 -20.47 14.39
CA ASP A 125 -8.84 -19.83 14.65
C ASP A 125 -8.73 -18.81 15.80
N ASP A 126 -8.08 -19.20 16.91
CA ASP A 126 -7.88 -18.32 18.10
C ASP A 126 -7.08 -17.05 17.75
N GLU A 127 -6.06 -17.17 16.88
CA GLU A 127 -5.24 -16.02 16.45
C GLU A 127 -6.02 -15.11 15.50
N VAL A 128 -6.87 -15.67 14.66
CA VAL A 128 -7.75 -14.91 13.77
C VAL A 128 -8.81 -14.18 14.59
N ASP A 129 -9.47 -14.85 15.52
CA ASP A 129 -10.46 -14.26 16.39
C ASP A 129 -9.86 -13.13 17.22
N ALA A 130 -8.69 -13.34 17.83
CA ALA A 130 -7.97 -12.30 18.56
C ALA A 130 -7.62 -11.10 17.69
N PHE A 131 -7.19 -11.33 16.43
CA PHE A 131 -6.90 -10.25 15.49
C PHE A 131 -8.12 -9.36 15.26
N PHE A 132 -9.29 -9.95 15.02
CA PHE A 132 -10.51 -9.20 14.76
C PHE A 132 -11.04 -8.51 16.01
N ASP A 133 -11.05 -9.18 17.17
CA ASP A 133 -11.53 -8.64 18.44
C ASP A 133 -10.74 -7.41 18.90
N GLU A 134 -9.41 -7.47 18.75
CA GLU A 134 -8.52 -6.37 19.14
C GLU A 134 -8.61 -5.14 18.21
N ARG A 135 -9.15 -5.30 16.99
CA ARG A 135 -9.07 -4.26 15.93
C ARG A 135 -10.42 -3.76 15.44
N GLY A 136 -11.44 -3.94 16.23
CA GLY A 136 -12.78 -3.39 15.95
C GLY A 136 -13.69 -4.34 15.21
N GLY A 137 -13.33 -5.61 15.15
CA GLY A 137 -14.13 -6.64 14.50
C GLY A 137 -13.89 -6.71 13.00
N GLY A 138 -14.89 -7.22 12.30
CA GLY A 138 -14.90 -7.45 10.86
C GLY A 138 -15.96 -8.51 10.61
N ASP A 139 -17.14 -8.08 10.19
CA ASP A 139 -18.29 -8.97 9.98
C ASP A 139 -18.36 -9.41 8.52
N TRP A 140 -17.34 -10.17 8.08
CA TRP A 140 -17.30 -10.78 6.75
C TRP A 140 -16.76 -12.21 6.82
N PRO A 141 -17.05 -13.05 5.80
CA PRO A 141 -16.61 -14.42 5.78
C PRO A 141 -15.08 -14.57 5.78
N ILE A 142 -14.61 -15.53 6.58
CA ILE A 142 -13.21 -15.94 6.65
C ILE A 142 -13.08 -17.29 5.98
N VAL A 143 -12.08 -17.42 5.12
CA VAL A 143 -11.78 -18.62 4.34
C VAL A 143 -10.35 -19.05 4.66
N TYR A 144 -10.17 -20.33 4.94
CA TYR A 144 -8.85 -20.92 5.24
C TYR A 144 -8.26 -21.55 3.99
N ASP A 145 -7.04 -21.14 3.66
CA ASP A 145 -6.25 -21.76 2.59
C ASP A 145 -5.61 -23.04 3.11
N THR A 146 -6.21 -24.18 2.77
CA THR A 146 -5.80 -25.50 3.24
C THR A 146 -4.83 -26.22 2.29
N GLU A 147 -4.47 -25.61 1.15
CA GLU A 147 -3.59 -26.25 0.16
C GLU A 147 -2.09 -26.13 0.47
N TYR A 148 -1.74 -25.49 1.57
CA TYR A 148 -0.33 -25.22 1.95
C TYR A 148 0.12 -25.93 3.23
N GLU A 149 -0.51 -27.03 3.62
CA GLU A 149 0.04 -27.90 4.68
C GLU A 149 1.09 -28.88 4.15
#